data_1d25586a37db2727c452c60ed2d999e1
#
_entry.id   1d25586a37db2727c452c60ed2d999e1
#
_cell.length_a   1.000
_cell.length_b   1.000
_cell.length_c   1.000
_cell.angle_alpha   90.00
_cell.angle_beta   90.00
_cell.angle_gamma   90.00
#
_symmetry.space_group_name_H-M   'P 1'
#
loop_
_entity.id
_entity.type
_entity.pdbx_description
1 polymer ?
#
loop_
_entity_poly.entity_id
_entity_poly.type
_entity_poly.pdbx_seq_one_letter_code
_entity_poly.pdbx_strand_id
1 'polypeptide(L)'
;MRTYRTVLSIAGSDSIGGAGIQADLKTFSALGVYGMTAITALTAQNTQSVLHIMPASEQNLQLQLDAVFTDVVPDAVKIGMLHNEALIEVVIKAIDRYRPRNIVLDPVMISTSGCALLSPTSVDLLKNELMPRCNIVTPNLLEAQALAGHKITDIRSLYAAGEELTKLCAAVLIKGGHSEGNDVSDYLFEVGKECPECYTIRRVETVNTHGTGCTLSSAIAANLALGYDLHTSVARAKDYISKAISEGADVAFGLNNGPVNHLFAPEPLHKFEKYENQD
;
A
#
# COMPACT_ATOMS: atom_id res chain seq x y z
N MET A 1 14.37 28.25 -1.53
CA MET A 1 13.21 27.95 -0.61
C MET A 1 13.20 26.46 -0.38
N ARG A 2 12.81 25.99 0.85
CA ARG A 2 12.76 24.55 1.15
C ARG A 2 11.35 23.99 0.96
N THR A 3 11.25 22.72 0.64
CA THR A 3 10.01 21.96 0.53
C THR A 3 10.12 20.63 1.28
N TYR A 4 9.01 19.96 1.54
CA TYR A 4 8.97 18.60 2.06
C TYR A 4 8.85 17.60 0.90
N ARG A 5 9.30 16.37 1.10
CA ARG A 5 8.86 15.24 0.29
C ARG A 5 7.44 14.87 0.68
N THR A 6 6.63 14.56 -0.32
CA THR A 6 5.19 14.41 -0.15
C THR A 6 4.68 13.09 -0.72
N VAL A 7 3.72 12.47 -0.01
CA VAL A 7 3.01 11.28 -0.51
C VAL A 7 1.51 11.51 -0.39
N LEU A 8 0.77 11.19 -1.45
CA LEU A 8 -0.69 11.13 -1.43
C LEU A 8 -1.15 9.70 -1.17
N SER A 9 -1.92 9.49 -0.11
CA SER A 9 -2.67 8.24 0.10
C SER A 9 -4.08 8.38 -0.48
N ILE A 10 -4.46 7.45 -1.36
CA ILE A 10 -5.81 7.30 -1.91
C ILE A 10 -6.36 5.99 -1.34
N ALA A 11 -7.15 6.06 -0.26
CA ALA A 11 -7.60 4.87 0.45
C ALA A 11 -8.83 5.14 1.34
N GLY A 12 -9.39 4.08 1.91
CA GLY A 12 -10.43 4.17 2.92
C GLY A 12 -9.88 4.63 4.27
N SER A 13 -10.77 5.20 5.09
CA SER A 13 -10.50 5.61 6.46
C SER A 13 -10.87 4.49 7.42
N ASP A 14 -9.95 4.11 8.32
CA ASP A 14 -10.15 3.14 9.39
C ASP A 14 -10.34 3.85 10.73
N SER A 15 -11.56 3.71 11.32
CA SER A 15 -11.91 4.39 12.58
C SER A 15 -11.09 3.92 13.78
N ILE A 16 -10.57 2.67 13.78
CA ILE A 16 -9.66 2.19 14.84
C ILE A 16 -8.21 2.66 14.62
N GLY A 17 -7.89 3.16 13.41
CA GLY A 17 -6.63 3.80 13.12
C GLY A 17 -5.45 2.88 12.86
N GLY A 18 -5.66 1.58 12.68
CA GLY A 18 -4.61 0.59 12.44
C GLY A 18 -4.28 0.36 10.96
N ALA A 19 -5.23 0.66 10.06
CA ALA A 19 -5.11 0.48 8.61
C ALA A 19 -5.55 1.74 7.85
N GLY A 20 -5.74 1.63 6.53
CA GLY A 20 -6.22 2.70 5.68
C GLY A 20 -5.35 3.96 5.75
N ILE A 21 -5.97 5.12 5.47
CA ILE A 21 -5.26 6.41 5.50
C ILE A 21 -4.59 6.70 6.84
N GLN A 22 -5.11 6.16 7.96
CA GLN A 22 -4.51 6.38 9.28
C GLN A 22 -3.17 5.67 9.43
N ALA A 23 -3.07 4.41 8.99
CA ALA A 23 -1.80 3.70 8.92
C ALA A 23 -0.83 4.39 7.95
N ASP A 24 -1.34 4.83 6.79
CA ASP A 24 -0.56 5.49 5.76
C ASP A 24 0.05 6.80 6.32
N LEU A 25 -0.76 7.69 6.90
CA LEU A 25 -0.29 8.95 7.49
C LEU A 25 0.70 8.74 8.65
N LYS A 26 0.44 7.76 9.54
CA LYS A 26 1.36 7.41 10.61
C LYS A 26 2.71 6.94 10.06
N THR A 27 2.69 6.10 9.01
CA THR A 27 3.88 5.59 8.34
C THR A 27 4.67 6.71 7.66
N PHE A 28 4.01 7.57 6.89
CA PHE A 28 4.64 8.71 6.24
C PHE A 28 5.28 9.65 7.27
N SER A 29 4.53 9.97 8.33
CA SER A 29 5.03 10.85 9.41
C SER A 29 6.22 10.22 10.14
N ALA A 30 6.17 8.90 10.43
CA ALA A 30 7.26 8.21 11.09
C ALA A 30 8.54 8.14 10.24
N LEU A 31 8.40 8.15 8.91
CA LEU A 31 9.52 8.15 7.96
C LEU A 31 9.92 9.57 7.49
N GLY A 32 9.44 10.61 8.16
CA GLY A 32 9.82 12.00 7.90
C GLY A 32 9.30 12.56 6.56
N VAL A 33 8.18 12.04 6.04
CA VAL A 33 7.54 12.46 4.80
C VAL A 33 6.18 13.10 5.09
N TYR A 34 5.82 14.16 4.37
CA TYR A 34 4.53 14.83 4.52
C TYR A 34 3.42 14.03 3.81
N GLY A 35 2.46 13.52 4.56
CA GLY A 35 1.34 12.75 4.05
C GLY A 35 0.13 13.61 3.71
N MET A 36 -0.47 13.36 2.54
CA MET A 36 -1.75 13.91 2.10
C MET A 36 -2.73 12.76 1.87
N THR A 37 -4.04 13.03 1.84
CA THR A 37 -5.06 11.98 1.66
C THR A 37 -6.16 12.38 0.69
N ALA A 38 -6.66 11.37 -0.07
CA ALA A 38 -7.95 11.39 -0.75
C ALA A 38 -8.74 10.16 -0.27
N ILE A 39 -9.87 10.39 0.38
CA ILE A 39 -10.62 9.35 1.10
C ILE A 39 -11.64 8.71 0.15
N THR A 40 -11.55 7.39 -0.02
CA THR A 40 -12.44 6.59 -0.87
C THR A 40 -13.67 6.09 -0.13
N ALA A 41 -13.55 5.82 1.17
CA ALA A 41 -14.66 5.39 2.02
C ALA A 41 -14.37 5.68 3.49
N LEU A 42 -15.43 5.84 4.28
CA LEU A 42 -15.37 5.85 5.74
C LEU A 42 -15.81 4.47 6.24
N THR A 43 -15.01 3.82 7.09
CA THR A 43 -15.43 2.57 7.73
C THR A 43 -15.78 2.80 9.19
N ALA A 44 -16.85 2.18 9.67
CA ALA A 44 -17.07 1.92 11.08
C ALA A 44 -16.41 0.57 11.38
N GLN A 45 -15.21 0.60 11.90
CA GLN A 45 -14.37 -0.59 12.08
C GLN A 45 -13.75 -0.59 13.49
N ASN A 46 -13.59 -1.79 14.04
CA ASN A 46 -12.88 -2.05 15.29
C ASN A 46 -11.90 -3.24 15.12
N THR A 47 -11.26 -3.68 16.20
CA THR A 47 -10.29 -4.79 16.14
C THR A 47 -10.91 -6.15 15.76
N GLN A 48 -12.25 -6.27 15.77
CA GLN A 48 -12.95 -7.52 15.52
C GLN A 48 -13.55 -7.59 14.10
N SER A 49 -14.08 -6.47 13.59
CA SER A 49 -14.83 -6.47 12.32
C SER A 49 -15.00 -5.08 11.71
N VAL A 50 -15.34 -5.08 10.42
CA VAL A 50 -15.88 -3.92 9.70
C VAL A 50 -17.40 -3.96 9.85
N LEU A 51 -17.98 -3.00 10.59
CA LEU A 51 -19.41 -2.93 10.89
C LEU A 51 -20.19 -2.23 9.76
N HIS A 52 -19.57 -1.23 9.13
CA HIS A 52 -20.20 -0.44 8.08
C HIS A 52 -19.15 0.20 7.17
N ILE A 53 -19.47 0.36 5.90
CA ILE A 53 -18.66 1.07 4.92
C ILE A 53 -19.54 2.10 4.24
N MET A 54 -19.14 3.37 4.29
CA MET A 54 -19.76 4.47 3.58
C MET A 54 -18.80 4.97 2.50
N PRO A 55 -19.01 4.64 1.21
CA PRO A 55 -18.14 5.10 0.14
C PRO A 55 -18.24 6.62 -0.06
N ALA A 56 -17.17 7.26 -0.51
CA ALA A 56 -17.22 8.60 -1.06
C ALA A 56 -18.04 8.58 -2.38
N SER A 57 -18.65 9.70 -2.74
CA SER A 57 -19.16 9.83 -4.10
C SER A 57 -18.02 10.04 -5.09
N GLU A 58 -18.22 9.63 -6.35
CA GLU A 58 -17.29 9.87 -7.45
C GLU A 58 -16.87 11.34 -7.53
N GLN A 59 -17.87 12.25 -7.47
CA GLN A 59 -17.64 13.69 -7.47
C GLN A 59 -16.76 14.14 -6.29
N ASN A 60 -17.00 13.62 -5.09
CA ASN A 60 -16.20 14.01 -3.92
C ASN A 60 -14.76 13.50 -4.03
N LEU A 61 -14.55 12.25 -4.48
CA LEU A 61 -13.21 11.73 -4.70
C LEU A 61 -12.47 12.51 -5.78
N GLN A 62 -13.15 12.83 -6.90
CA GLN A 62 -12.57 13.65 -7.96
C GLN A 62 -12.12 15.02 -7.44
N LEU A 63 -12.97 15.71 -6.66
CA LEU A 63 -12.65 17.01 -6.09
C LEU A 63 -11.48 16.96 -5.11
N GLN A 64 -11.35 15.90 -4.30
CA GLN A 64 -10.21 15.69 -3.41
C GLN A 64 -8.91 15.54 -4.22
N LEU A 65 -8.94 14.72 -5.28
CA LEU A 65 -7.78 14.51 -6.15
C LEU A 65 -7.39 15.78 -6.90
N ASP A 66 -8.37 16.49 -7.48
CA ASP A 66 -8.13 17.76 -8.16
C ASP A 66 -7.53 18.80 -7.21
N ALA A 67 -8.06 18.93 -5.98
CA ALA A 67 -7.55 19.88 -5.00
C ALA A 67 -6.07 19.62 -4.64
N VAL A 68 -5.67 18.36 -4.52
CA VAL A 68 -4.27 18.01 -4.22
C VAL A 68 -3.40 18.20 -5.45
N PHE A 69 -3.74 17.59 -6.58
CA PHE A 69 -2.86 17.56 -7.75
C PHE A 69 -2.68 18.93 -8.44
N THR A 70 -3.63 19.85 -8.27
CA THR A 70 -3.51 21.21 -8.84
C THR A 70 -2.70 22.18 -8.00
N ASP A 71 -2.46 21.86 -6.73
CA ASP A 71 -1.69 22.69 -5.78
C ASP A 71 -0.34 22.06 -5.44
N VAL A 72 -0.36 20.77 -5.04
CA VAL A 72 0.84 20.03 -4.66
C VAL A 72 0.99 18.80 -5.55
N VAL A 73 2.08 18.71 -6.32
CA VAL A 73 2.42 17.51 -7.08
C VAL A 73 3.10 16.52 -6.14
N PRO A 74 2.45 15.40 -5.74
CA PRO A 74 3.06 14.42 -4.85
C PRO A 74 4.32 13.79 -5.44
N ASP A 75 5.36 13.57 -4.62
CA ASP A 75 6.56 12.82 -5.02
C ASP A 75 6.28 11.32 -5.20
N ALA A 76 5.26 10.80 -4.49
CA ALA A 76 4.74 9.45 -4.67
C ALA A 76 3.23 9.38 -4.37
N VAL A 77 2.56 8.36 -4.87
CA VAL A 77 1.14 8.06 -4.59
C VAL A 77 1.03 6.62 -4.08
N LYS A 78 0.38 6.44 -2.94
CA LYS A 78 -0.02 5.12 -2.45
C LYS A 78 -1.52 4.96 -2.66
N ILE A 79 -1.92 3.88 -3.29
CA ILE A 79 -3.31 3.50 -3.51
C ILE A 79 -3.62 2.27 -2.66
N GLY A 80 -4.68 2.34 -1.84
CA GLY A 80 -5.18 1.23 -1.03
C GLY A 80 -6.60 0.83 -1.44
N MET A 81 -7.51 0.65 -0.46
CA MET A 81 -8.89 0.25 -0.72
C MET A 81 -9.65 1.29 -1.54
N LEU A 82 -10.20 0.88 -2.69
CA LEU A 82 -10.97 1.74 -3.61
C LEU A 82 -12.49 1.48 -3.59
N HIS A 83 -12.95 0.41 -2.96
CA HIS A 83 -14.33 0.01 -2.70
C HIS A 83 -15.12 -0.48 -3.92
N ASN A 84 -15.21 0.28 -5.03
CA ASN A 84 -16.02 -0.10 -6.21
C ASN A 84 -15.42 0.41 -7.53
N GLU A 85 -16.01 -0.05 -8.66
CA GLU A 85 -15.58 0.27 -10.01
C GLU A 85 -15.57 1.77 -10.28
N ALA A 86 -16.61 2.48 -9.87
CA ALA A 86 -16.76 3.90 -10.13
C ALA A 86 -15.61 4.72 -9.52
N LEU A 87 -15.20 4.39 -8.29
CA LEU A 87 -14.06 5.04 -7.63
C LEU A 87 -12.71 4.62 -8.25
N ILE A 88 -12.58 3.36 -8.72
CA ILE A 88 -11.40 2.93 -9.49
C ILE A 88 -11.27 3.75 -10.76
N GLU A 89 -12.35 3.95 -11.51
CA GLU A 89 -12.36 4.79 -12.72
C GLU A 89 -11.97 6.24 -12.45
N VAL A 90 -12.44 6.83 -11.35
CA VAL A 90 -12.05 8.19 -10.93
C VAL A 90 -10.53 8.27 -10.71
N VAL A 91 -9.95 7.28 -10.02
CA VAL A 91 -8.50 7.22 -9.78
C VAL A 91 -7.73 7.04 -11.09
N ILE A 92 -8.18 6.15 -12.00
CA ILE A 92 -7.56 5.95 -13.32
C ILE A 92 -7.54 7.27 -14.10
N LYS A 93 -8.68 7.97 -14.19
CA LYS A 93 -8.81 9.26 -14.88
C LYS A 93 -7.88 10.32 -14.27
N ALA A 94 -7.72 10.34 -12.95
CA ALA A 94 -6.81 11.26 -12.28
C ALA A 94 -5.34 10.92 -12.59
N ILE A 95 -4.94 9.64 -12.57
CA ILE A 95 -3.59 9.21 -12.95
C ILE A 95 -3.29 9.60 -14.41
N ASP A 96 -4.19 9.35 -15.33
CA ASP A 96 -4.01 9.66 -16.76
C ASP A 96 -3.91 11.18 -16.99
N ARG A 97 -4.65 11.99 -16.22
CA ARG A 97 -4.65 13.46 -16.31
C ARG A 97 -3.41 14.09 -15.70
N TYR A 98 -3.06 13.69 -14.47
CA TYR A 98 -2.01 14.36 -13.67
C TYR A 98 -0.65 13.68 -13.79
N ARG A 99 -0.59 12.41 -14.23
CA ARG A 99 0.61 11.61 -14.44
C ARG A 99 1.58 11.63 -13.27
N PRO A 100 1.10 11.31 -12.04
CA PRO A 100 1.96 11.27 -10.87
C PRO A 100 3.07 10.23 -11.03
N ARG A 101 4.17 10.44 -10.30
CA ARG A 101 5.29 9.50 -10.26
C ARG A 101 5.14 8.55 -9.07
N ASN A 102 5.89 7.43 -9.12
CA ASN A 102 6.02 6.52 -7.97
C ASN A 102 4.68 6.03 -7.42
N ILE A 103 3.85 5.41 -8.26
CA ILE A 103 2.55 4.89 -7.86
C ILE A 103 2.73 3.49 -7.27
N VAL A 104 2.38 3.34 -5.99
CA VAL A 104 2.37 2.08 -5.23
C VAL A 104 0.92 1.65 -5.02
N LEU A 105 0.53 0.51 -5.58
CA LEU A 105 -0.81 -0.06 -5.40
C LEU A 105 -0.76 -1.23 -4.41
N ASP A 106 -1.46 -1.10 -3.30
CA ASP A 106 -1.83 -2.21 -2.42
C ASP A 106 -3.22 -2.69 -2.82
N PRO A 107 -3.37 -3.84 -3.52
CA PRO A 107 -4.63 -4.25 -4.12
C PRO A 107 -5.56 -4.89 -3.08
N VAL A 108 -5.99 -4.10 -2.09
CA VAL A 108 -6.78 -4.57 -0.96
C VAL A 108 -8.14 -5.09 -1.42
N MET A 109 -8.31 -6.41 -1.43
CA MET A 109 -9.55 -7.09 -1.85
C MET A 109 -10.37 -7.60 -0.67
N ILE A 110 -9.69 -7.93 0.44
CA ILE A 110 -10.30 -8.52 1.65
C ILE A 110 -9.70 -7.81 2.86
N SER A 111 -10.55 -7.44 3.82
CA SER A 111 -10.08 -6.87 5.10
C SER A 111 -9.37 -7.93 5.95
N THR A 112 -8.59 -7.49 6.94
CA THR A 112 -7.95 -8.39 7.93
C THR A 112 -8.97 -9.26 8.66
N SER A 113 -10.22 -8.80 8.79
CA SER A 113 -11.33 -9.56 9.40
C SER A 113 -12.06 -10.48 8.41
N GLY A 114 -11.61 -10.62 7.15
CA GLY A 114 -12.17 -11.51 6.14
C GLY A 114 -13.37 -10.93 5.35
N CYS A 115 -13.72 -9.66 5.54
CA CYS A 115 -14.77 -9.00 4.77
C CYS A 115 -14.29 -8.71 3.34
N ALA A 116 -15.05 -9.13 2.32
CA ALA A 116 -14.77 -8.75 0.93
C ALA A 116 -14.98 -7.24 0.74
N LEU A 117 -13.99 -6.57 0.18
CA LEU A 117 -13.95 -5.12 -0.04
C LEU A 117 -14.10 -4.72 -1.51
N LEU A 118 -13.90 -5.67 -2.44
CA LEU A 118 -14.06 -5.49 -3.88
C LEU A 118 -14.94 -6.58 -4.49
N SER A 119 -15.73 -6.22 -5.50
CA SER A 119 -16.47 -7.16 -6.34
C SER A 119 -15.53 -7.84 -7.36
N PRO A 120 -15.91 -8.99 -7.96
CA PRO A 120 -15.12 -9.58 -9.05
C PRO A 120 -14.88 -8.62 -10.22
N THR A 121 -15.89 -7.84 -10.61
CA THR A 121 -15.77 -6.83 -11.69
C THR A 121 -14.81 -5.70 -11.33
N SER A 122 -14.78 -5.28 -10.06
CA SER A 122 -13.79 -4.32 -9.56
C SER A 122 -12.37 -4.88 -9.62
N VAL A 123 -12.18 -6.18 -9.35
CA VAL A 123 -10.87 -6.85 -9.45
C VAL A 123 -10.38 -6.85 -10.90
N ASP A 124 -11.27 -7.16 -11.86
CA ASP A 124 -10.93 -7.15 -13.30
C ASP A 124 -10.52 -5.75 -13.78
N LEU A 125 -11.24 -4.71 -13.35
CA LEU A 125 -10.91 -3.32 -13.67
C LEU A 125 -9.57 -2.89 -13.05
N LEU A 126 -9.34 -3.25 -11.79
CA LEU A 126 -8.08 -2.99 -11.09
C LEU A 126 -6.92 -3.68 -11.81
N LYS A 127 -7.07 -4.96 -12.17
CA LYS A 127 -6.05 -5.75 -12.87
C LYS A 127 -5.72 -5.18 -14.25
N ASN A 128 -6.75 -4.96 -15.07
CA ASN A 128 -6.54 -4.67 -16.49
C ASN A 128 -6.29 -3.19 -16.79
N GLU A 129 -6.79 -2.29 -15.93
CA GLU A 129 -6.72 -0.85 -16.19
C GLU A 129 -5.86 -0.09 -15.18
N LEU A 130 -5.93 -0.40 -13.87
CA LEU A 130 -5.18 0.35 -12.86
C LEU A 130 -3.74 -0.15 -12.71
N MET A 131 -3.52 -1.47 -12.63
CA MET A 131 -2.17 -2.05 -12.48
C MET A 131 -1.18 -1.60 -13.55
N PRO A 132 -1.54 -1.50 -14.86
CA PRO A 132 -0.60 -1.03 -15.89
C PRO A 132 -0.08 0.40 -15.69
N ARG A 133 -0.73 1.18 -14.84
CA ARG A 133 -0.35 2.56 -14.51
C ARG A 133 0.52 2.67 -13.27
N CYS A 134 0.74 1.54 -12.56
CA CYS A 134 1.46 1.51 -11.30
C CYS A 134 2.94 1.15 -11.48
N ASN A 135 3.82 1.75 -10.66
CA ASN A 135 5.24 1.41 -10.63
C ASN A 135 5.49 0.09 -9.89
N ILE A 136 4.69 -0.17 -8.86
CA ILE A 136 4.74 -1.43 -8.11
C ILE A 136 3.34 -1.77 -7.56
N VAL A 137 3.01 -3.06 -7.58
CA VAL A 137 1.82 -3.63 -6.94
C VAL A 137 2.25 -4.59 -5.84
N THR A 138 1.60 -4.54 -4.67
CA THR A 138 2.02 -5.28 -3.48
C THR A 138 0.98 -6.28 -2.98
N PRO A 139 0.58 -7.30 -3.76
CA PRO A 139 -0.43 -8.27 -3.34
C PRO A 139 0.10 -9.21 -2.25
N ASN A 140 -0.77 -9.62 -1.32
CA ASN A 140 -0.54 -10.81 -0.52
C ASN A 140 -0.79 -12.09 -1.36
N LEU A 141 -0.53 -13.29 -0.79
CA LEU A 141 -0.69 -14.54 -1.54
C LEU A 141 -2.11 -14.75 -2.08
N LEU A 142 -3.15 -14.41 -1.31
CA LEU A 142 -4.54 -14.56 -1.74
C LEU A 142 -4.91 -13.57 -2.85
N GLU A 143 -4.47 -12.34 -2.72
CA GLU A 143 -4.63 -11.29 -3.73
C GLU A 143 -3.86 -11.65 -5.02
N ALA A 144 -2.63 -12.16 -4.89
CA ALA A 144 -1.83 -12.62 -6.03
C ALA A 144 -2.53 -13.79 -6.76
N GLN A 145 -3.11 -14.77 -6.05
CA GLN A 145 -3.91 -15.84 -6.63
C GLN A 145 -5.12 -15.31 -7.40
N ALA A 146 -5.85 -14.35 -6.82
CA ALA A 146 -7.02 -13.75 -7.46
C ALA A 146 -6.63 -13.00 -8.73
N LEU A 147 -5.53 -12.24 -8.71
CA LEU A 147 -5.01 -11.48 -9.85
C LEU A 147 -4.42 -12.39 -10.94
N ALA A 148 -3.67 -13.42 -10.58
CA ALA A 148 -3.08 -14.37 -11.52
C ALA A 148 -4.10 -15.38 -12.08
N GLY A 149 -5.22 -15.60 -11.37
CA GLY A 149 -6.27 -16.53 -11.80
C GLY A 149 -5.95 -18.01 -11.52
N HIS A 150 -4.91 -18.30 -10.74
CA HIS A 150 -4.55 -19.66 -10.34
C HIS A 150 -4.06 -19.71 -8.87
N LYS A 151 -4.10 -20.92 -8.27
CA LYS A 151 -3.65 -21.14 -6.90
C LYS A 151 -2.13 -21.06 -6.79
N ILE A 152 -1.65 -20.50 -5.69
CA ILE A 152 -0.24 -20.50 -5.28
C ILE A 152 -0.10 -21.47 -4.11
N THR A 153 0.51 -22.62 -4.36
CA THR A 153 0.66 -23.71 -3.36
C THR A 153 2.12 -24.01 -3.03
N ASP A 154 3.03 -23.52 -3.84
CA ASP A 154 4.47 -23.72 -3.70
C ASP A 154 5.26 -22.58 -4.37
N ILE A 155 6.59 -22.65 -4.29
CA ILE A 155 7.47 -21.63 -4.85
C ILE A 155 7.37 -21.54 -6.38
N ARG A 156 7.09 -22.64 -7.08
CA ARG A 156 6.98 -22.65 -8.54
C ARG A 156 5.72 -21.92 -9.01
N SER A 157 4.59 -22.19 -8.37
CA SER A 157 3.33 -21.50 -8.66
C SER A 157 3.38 -20.03 -8.23
N LEU A 158 4.16 -19.67 -7.19
CA LEU A 158 4.42 -18.29 -6.81
C LEU A 158 5.22 -17.55 -7.89
N TYR A 159 6.28 -18.19 -8.44
CA TYR A 159 7.08 -17.61 -9.52
C TYR A 159 6.23 -17.43 -10.78
N ALA A 160 5.43 -18.43 -11.16
CA ALA A 160 4.53 -18.32 -12.30
C ALA A 160 3.52 -17.15 -12.13
N ALA A 161 2.97 -16.96 -10.93
CA ALA A 161 2.09 -15.82 -10.64
C ALA A 161 2.83 -14.48 -10.77
N GLY A 162 4.04 -14.37 -10.21
CA GLY A 162 4.85 -13.15 -10.31
C GLY A 162 5.20 -12.79 -11.75
N GLU A 163 5.64 -13.77 -12.56
CA GLU A 163 5.92 -13.58 -13.98
C GLU A 163 4.68 -13.19 -14.78
N GLU A 164 3.51 -13.73 -14.44
CA GLU A 164 2.25 -13.35 -15.10
C GLU A 164 1.85 -11.93 -14.76
N LEU A 165 1.92 -11.56 -13.49
CA LEU A 165 1.53 -10.23 -13.03
C LEU A 165 2.48 -9.12 -13.50
N THR A 166 3.78 -9.40 -13.68
CA THR A 166 4.72 -8.44 -14.27
C THR A 166 4.51 -8.17 -15.76
N LYS A 167 3.68 -8.94 -16.46
CA LYS A 167 3.22 -8.57 -17.81
C LYS A 167 2.24 -7.39 -17.79
N LEU A 168 1.65 -7.09 -16.63
CA LEU A 168 0.64 -6.04 -16.48
C LEU A 168 1.19 -4.74 -15.86
N CYS A 169 2.29 -4.82 -15.09
CA CYS A 169 2.88 -3.65 -14.42
C CYS A 169 4.40 -3.79 -14.30
N ALA A 170 5.09 -2.72 -13.95
CA ALA A 170 6.56 -2.68 -13.94
C ALA A 170 7.18 -3.60 -12.86
N ALA A 171 6.56 -3.70 -11.69
CA ALA A 171 7.03 -4.54 -10.61
C ALA A 171 5.87 -5.08 -9.75
N VAL A 172 6.07 -6.26 -9.16
CA VAL A 172 5.12 -6.92 -8.24
C VAL A 172 5.87 -7.44 -7.02
N LEU A 173 5.46 -7.03 -5.83
CA LEU A 173 5.95 -7.56 -4.57
C LEU A 173 4.90 -8.52 -3.98
N ILE A 174 5.08 -9.83 -4.16
CA ILE A 174 4.19 -10.84 -3.56
C ILE A 174 4.59 -11.03 -2.08
N LYS A 175 3.66 -10.67 -1.18
CA LYS A 175 3.89 -10.72 0.28
C LYS A 175 3.69 -12.14 0.82
N GLY A 176 4.70 -12.71 1.47
CA GLY A 176 4.67 -14.08 2.01
C GLY A 176 4.15 -14.22 3.44
N GLY A 177 3.55 -13.18 4.02
CA GLY A 177 3.11 -13.19 5.43
C GLY A 177 2.13 -14.31 5.82
N HIS A 178 1.45 -14.92 4.85
CA HIS A 178 0.52 -16.04 5.05
C HIS A 178 1.17 -17.42 4.84
N SER A 179 2.47 -17.51 4.55
CA SER A 179 3.19 -18.78 4.48
C SER A 179 3.42 -19.37 5.88
N GLU A 180 3.52 -20.70 5.97
CA GLU A 180 3.89 -21.38 7.21
C GLU A 180 5.40 -21.28 7.44
N GLY A 181 5.83 -21.33 8.73
CA GLY A 181 7.25 -21.35 9.10
C GLY A 181 7.71 -20.13 9.90
N ASN A 182 8.99 -20.18 10.31
CA ASN A 182 9.60 -19.16 11.17
C ASN A 182 10.06 -17.90 10.40
N ASP A 183 10.13 -17.99 9.08
CA ASP A 183 10.56 -16.90 8.22
C ASP A 183 9.42 -16.42 7.33
N VAL A 184 9.39 -15.12 7.06
CA VAL A 184 8.43 -14.46 6.16
C VAL A 184 9.21 -13.85 5.00
N SER A 185 9.03 -14.42 3.82
CA SER A 185 9.71 -13.98 2.58
C SER A 185 8.75 -13.28 1.64
N ASP A 186 9.09 -12.08 1.23
CA ASP A 186 8.40 -11.35 0.15
C ASP A 186 9.28 -11.39 -1.10
N TYR A 187 8.64 -11.56 -2.27
CA TYR A 187 9.33 -11.75 -3.55
C TYR A 187 9.02 -10.59 -4.49
N LEU A 188 10.05 -9.82 -4.86
CA LEU A 188 9.94 -8.72 -5.81
C LEU A 188 10.27 -9.21 -7.23
N PHE A 189 9.26 -9.21 -8.08
CA PHE A 189 9.36 -9.49 -9.51
C PHE A 189 9.38 -8.17 -10.29
N GLU A 190 10.25 -8.08 -11.30
CA GLU A 190 10.37 -6.90 -12.17
C GLU A 190 10.44 -7.33 -13.64
N VAL A 191 9.90 -6.49 -14.51
CA VAL A 191 9.99 -6.70 -15.95
C VAL A 191 11.45 -6.77 -16.38
N GLY A 192 11.80 -7.84 -17.13
CA GLY A 192 13.16 -8.04 -17.66
C GLY A 192 14.17 -8.63 -16.68
N LYS A 193 13.76 -9.00 -15.46
CA LYS A 193 14.59 -9.76 -14.52
C LYS A 193 14.25 -11.25 -14.59
N GLU A 194 15.27 -12.11 -14.63
CA GLU A 194 15.08 -13.58 -14.71
C GLU A 194 14.62 -14.19 -13.38
N CYS A 195 15.03 -13.59 -12.26
CA CYS A 195 14.70 -14.08 -10.92
C CYS A 195 14.20 -12.94 -10.04
N PRO A 196 13.21 -13.21 -9.16
CA PRO A 196 12.78 -12.23 -8.18
C PRO A 196 13.85 -12.01 -7.10
N GLU A 197 13.89 -10.81 -6.55
CA GLU A 197 14.62 -10.54 -5.31
C GLU A 197 13.77 -10.95 -4.12
N CYS A 198 14.41 -11.60 -3.14
CA CYS A 198 13.74 -12.14 -1.95
C CYS A 198 14.13 -11.34 -0.69
N TYR A 199 13.14 -10.84 0.02
CA TYR A 199 13.28 -10.12 1.28
C TYR A 199 12.74 -10.97 2.42
N THR A 200 13.63 -11.58 3.21
CA THR A 200 13.27 -12.50 4.29
C THR A 200 13.52 -11.86 5.66
N ILE A 201 12.55 -11.99 6.54
CA ILE A 201 12.64 -11.64 7.96
C ILE A 201 12.15 -12.80 8.82
N ARG A 202 12.58 -12.83 10.09
CA ARG A 202 12.03 -13.76 11.06
C ARG A 202 10.60 -13.34 11.43
N ARG A 203 9.70 -14.33 11.52
CA ARG A 203 8.31 -14.12 11.97
C ARG A 203 8.29 -13.67 13.43
N VAL A 204 7.49 -12.65 13.70
CA VAL A 204 7.17 -12.21 15.06
C VAL A 204 5.83 -12.82 15.44
N GLU A 205 5.82 -13.56 16.55
CA GLU A 205 4.60 -14.18 17.09
C GLU A 205 3.76 -13.12 17.78
N THR A 206 2.69 -12.69 17.14
CA THR A 206 1.76 -11.69 17.68
C THR A 206 0.42 -11.73 16.96
N VAL A 207 -0.63 -11.28 17.65
CA VAL A 207 -1.95 -11.02 17.05
C VAL A 207 -2.05 -9.58 16.48
N ASN A 208 -1.09 -8.71 16.81
CA ASN A 208 -1.09 -7.30 16.43
C ASN A 208 -0.57 -7.10 14.99
N THR A 209 -1.35 -7.55 14.03
CA THR A 209 -1.00 -7.53 12.59
C THR A 209 -1.93 -6.65 11.75
N HIS A 210 -2.88 -5.94 12.41
CA HIS A 210 -3.82 -5.06 11.68
C HIS A 210 -3.08 -3.91 11.01
N GLY A 211 -3.28 -3.80 9.69
CA GLY A 211 -2.68 -2.75 8.85
C GLY A 211 -1.25 -3.01 8.37
N THR A 212 -0.67 -4.20 8.59
CA THR A 212 0.68 -4.54 8.10
C THR A 212 0.85 -4.33 6.60
N GLY A 213 -0.13 -4.71 5.78
CA GLY A 213 -0.11 -4.49 4.32
C GLY A 213 -0.08 -3.01 3.96
N CYS A 214 -1.01 -2.22 4.52
CA CYS A 214 -1.05 -0.77 4.33
C CYS A 214 0.26 -0.10 4.76
N THR A 215 0.81 -0.51 5.90
CA THR A 215 2.06 0.03 6.43
C THR A 215 3.24 -0.28 5.51
N LEU A 216 3.37 -1.51 5.00
CA LEU A 216 4.44 -1.89 4.07
C LEU A 216 4.36 -1.08 2.77
N SER A 217 3.19 -1.04 2.12
CA SER A 217 3.01 -0.30 0.87
C SER A 217 3.23 1.20 1.05
N SER A 218 2.82 1.76 2.18
CA SER A 218 3.07 3.17 2.53
C SER A 218 4.53 3.45 2.81
N ALA A 219 5.26 2.54 3.47
CA ALA A 219 6.69 2.68 3.68
C ALA A 219 7.47 2.61 2.35
N ILE A 220 7.05 1.77 1.39
CA ILE A 220 7.61 1.77 0.04
C ILE A 220 7.39 3.14 -0.63
N ALA A 221 6.14 3.66 -0.62
CA ALA A 221 5.83 4.95 -1.20
C ALA A 221 6.63 6.11 -0.57
N ALA A 222 6.79 6.10 0.76
CA ALA A 222 7.59 7.08 1.48
C ALA A 222 9.07 7.05 1.06
N ASN A 223 9.66 5.86 0.94
CA ASN A 223 11.06 5.72 0.53
C ASN A 223 11.27 6.13 -0.94
N LEU A 224 10.34 5.80 -1.84
CA LEU A 224 10.35 6.28 -3.23
C LEU A 224 10.25 7.82 -3.28
N ALA A 225 9.39 8.43 -2.46
CA ALA A 225 9.27 9.90 -2.37
C ALA A 225 10.56 10.54 -1.86
N LEU A 226 11.30 9.89 -0.96
CA LEU A 226 12.61 10.33 -0.47
C LEU A 226 13.71 10.21 -1.55
N GLY A 227 13.44 9.53 -2.68
CA GLY A 227 14.35 9.39 -3.81
C GLY A 227 15.19 8.12 -3.80
N TYR A 228 14.87 7.15 -2.96
CA TYR A 228 15.50 5.82 -3.03
C TYR A 228 14.99 5.05 -4.26
N ASP A 229 15.84 4.17 -4.81
CA ASP A 229 15.42 3.22 -5.85
C ASP A 229 14.41 2.18 -5.30
N LEU A 230 13.83 1.39 -6.20
CA LEU A 230 12.79 0.43 -5.84
C LEU A 230 13.28 -0.63 -4.85
N HIS A 231 14.46 -1.22 -5.10
CA HIS A 231 15.03 -2.29 -4.25
C HIS A 231 15.32 -1.78 -2.84
N THR A 232 15.98 -0.64 -2.75
CA THR A 232 16.25 0.05 -1.48
C THR A 232 14.95 0.41 -0.76
N SER A 233 13.94 0.89 -1.48
CA SER A 233 12.64 1.26 -0.91
C SER A 233 11.90 0.06 -0.34
N VAL A 234 11.92 -1.09 -1.03
CA VAL A 234 11.32 -2.34 -0.54
C VAL A 234 12.09 -2.89 0.67
N ALA A 235 13.41 -2.92 0.62
CA ALA A 235 14.24 -3.39 1.73
C ALA A 235 14.01 -2.56 3.00
N ARG A 236 14.04 -1.23 2.90
CA ARG A 236 13.76 -0.30 4.01
C ARG A 236 12.34 -0.43 4.54
N ALA A 237 11.35 -0.59 3.67
CA ALA A 237 9.97 -0.81 4.06
C ALA A 237 9.78 -2.14 4.80
N LYS A 238 10.47 -3.20 4.35
CA LYS A 238 10.45 -4.51 5.01
C LYS A 238 11.07 -4.45 6.40
N ASP A 239 12.20 -3.76 6.57
CA ASP A 239 12.83 -3.53 7.88
C ASP A 239 11.91 -2.71 8.80
N TYR A 240 11.32 -1.62 8.29
CA TYR A 240 10.40 -0.77 9.04
C TYR A 240 9.18 -1.53 9.55
N ILE A 241 8.47 -2.29 8.69
CA ILE A 241 7.28 -3.03 9.13
C ILE A 241 7.63 -4.15 10.11
N SER A 242 8.79 -4.80 9.93
CA SER A 242 9.27 -5.83 10.85
C SER A 242 9.46 -5.28 12.27
N LYS A 243 10.10 -4.12 12.38
CA LYS A 243 10.30 -3.43 13.65
C LYS A 243 8.98 -2.93 14.24
N ALA A 244 8.09 -2.36 13.41
CA ALA A 244 6.77 -1.90 13.84
C ALA A 244 5.91 -3.04 14.41
N ILE A 245 6.01 -4.26 13.85
CA ILE A 245 5.36 -5.47 14.38
C ILE A 245 6.01 -5.87 15.70
N SER A 246 7.35 -5.96 15.75
CA SER A 246 8.10 -6.38 16.94
C SER A 246 7.84 -5.47 18.14
N GLU A 247 7.89 -4.14 17.93
CA GLU A 247 7.70 -3.12 18.96
C GLU A 247 6.23 -2.92 19.39
N GLY A 248 5.29 -3.53 18.66
CA GLY A 248 3.88 -3.59 19.03
C GLY A 248 3.41 -4.96 19.50
N ALA A 249 4.31 -5.97 19.56
CA ALA A 249 3.92 -7.37 19.71
C ALA A 249 3.32 -7.69 21.09
N ASP A 250 3.76 -7.03 22.13
CA ASP A 250 3.37 -7.22 23.54
C ASP A 250 2.24 -6.29 24.00
N VAL A 251 1.72 -5.46 23.10
CA VAL A 251 0.67 -4.49 23.43
C VAL A 251 -0.71 -5.13 23.37
N ALA A 252 -1.48 -5.03 24.46
CA ALA A 252 -2.90 -5.38 24.44
C ALA A 252 -3.71 -4.20 23.88
N PHE A 253 -4.31 -4.38 22.69
CA PHE A 253 -5.10 -3.36 22.03
C PHE A 253 -6.43 -3.92 21.51
N GLY A 254 -7.52 -3.49 22.11
CA GLY A 254 -8.85 -3.97 21.76
C GLY A 254 -9.09 -5.43 22.16
N LEU A 255 -9.99 -6.11 21.43
CA LEU A 255 -10.46 -7.46 21.76
C LEU A 255 -9.92 -8.55 20.79
N ASN A 256 -9.24 -8.14 19.70
CA ASN A 256 -8.73 -9.05 18.69
C ASN A 256 -7.46 -8.49 18.06
N ASN A 257 -7.35 -8.46 16.71
CA ASN A 257 -6.14 -8.04 15.99
C ASN A 257 -5.81 -6.56 16.24
N GLY A 258 -4.82 -6.29 17.07
CA GLY A 258 -4.32 -4.94 17.33
C GLY A 258 -3.46 -4.40 16.19
N PRO A 259 -3.22 -3.07 16.17
CA PRO A 259 -2.35 -2.45 15.18
C PRO A 259 -0.87 -2.66 15.50
N VAL A 260 -0.02 -2.46 14.50
CA VAL A 260 1.43 -2.37 14.68
C VAL A 260 1.81 -1.03 15.34
N ASN A 261 3.01 -0.95 15.93
CA ASN A 261 3.55 0.31 16.46
C ASN A 261 4.23 1.12 15.34
N HIS A 262 3.48 1.97 14.63
CA HIS A 262 4.03 2.81 13.56
C HIS A 262 5.07 3.82 14.04
N LEU A 263 5.00 4.23 15.31
CA LEU A 263 5.81 5.35 15.85
C LEU A 263 6.94 4.86 16.76
N PHE A 264 7.46 3.66 16.55
CA PHE A 264 8.54 3.09 17.36
C PHE A 264 9.88 3.87 17.26
N ALA A 265 10.14 4.55 16.14
CA ALA A 265 11.33 5.37 15.92
C ALA A 265 11.02 6.48 14.89
N PRO A 266 10.22 7.51 15.24
CA PRO A 266 9.80 8.51 14.27
C PRO A 266 10.95 9.47 13.92
N GLU A 267 11.06 9.78 12.62
CA GLU A 267 12.01 10.76 12.10
C GLU A 267 11.35 12.15 11.94
N PRO A 268 12.12 13.25 12.09
CA PRO A 268 11.61 14.58 11.78
C PRO A 268 11.37 14.71 10.25
N LEU A 269 10.44 15.61 9.86
CA LEU A 269 10.17 15.89 8.45
C LEU A 269 11.44 16.32 7.70
N HIS A 270 11.79 15.62 6.64
CA HIS A 270 12.91 15.95 5.79
C HIS A 270 12.63 17.18 4.93
N LYS A 271 13.56 18.15 4.94
CA LYS A 271 13.48 19.39 4.17
C LYS A 271 14.50 19.38 3.04
N PHE A 272 14.06 19.61 1.83
CA PHE A 272 14.88 19.64 0.62
C PHE A 272 14.89 21.04 0.01
N GLU A 273 15.98 21.42 -0.67
CA GLU A 273 15.99 22.63 -1.47
C GLU A 273 14.99 22.47 -2.63
N LYS A 274 14.08 23.42 -2.77
CA LYS A 274 13.20 23.48 -3.93
C LYS A 274 14.05 23.94 -5.12
N TYR A 275 14.36 23.03 -6.05
CA TYR A 275 14.96 23.44 -7.32
C TYR A 275 13.94 24.33 -8.03
N GLU A 276 14.31 25.56 -8.34
CA GLU A 276 13.55 26.39 -9.27
C GLU A 276 13.58 25.65 -10.62
N ASN A 277 12.41 25.22 -11.09
CA ASN A 277 12.30 24.71 -12.44
C ASN A 277 12.77 25.87 -13.33
N GLN A 278 13.89 25.67 -14.01
CA GLN A 278 14.21 26.50 -15.16
C GLN A 278 13.10 26.22 -16.19
N ASP A 279 12.30 27.24 -16.44
CA ASP A 279 11.22 27.27 -17.42
C ASP A 279 11.65 26.75 -18.81
#